data_264d07efc0bc6f336bd761d00f854d0e
#
_entry.id   264d07efc0bc6f336bd761d00f854d0e
#
_cell.length_a   1.000
_cell.length_b   1.000
_cell.length_c   1.000
_cell.angle_alpha   90.00
_cell.angle_beta   90.00
_cell.angle_gamma   90.00
#
_symmetry.space_group_name_H-M   'P 1'
#
loop_
_entity.id
_entity.type
_entity.pdbx_description
1 polymer ?
#
loop_
_entity_poly.entity_id
_entity_poly.type
_entity_poly.pdbx_seq_one_letter_code
_entity_poly.pdbx_strand_id
1 'polypeptide(L)'
;VLVLNATFEPINVCSVRRAVVLLLKAKAELVERGRWELHSEKTTLARPAVIRLMSYVHVPRDAHQRKITRRAVFARDGWTCQYCGSRSNLTVDHVIPRSKGGSSSWENIVASCAPCNRRKGDRLPRQAGMHPRHAPRVPRAEVFIHVASPSIPAAWRQYLPQAA
;
A
#
# COMPACT_ATOMS: atom_id res chain seq x y z
N VAL A 1 -6.35 8.16 9.32
CA VAL A 1 -7.66 7.54 9.55
C VAL A 1 -7.91 6.53 8.46
N LEU A 2 -8.26 5.30 8.84
CA LEU A 2 -8.69 4.27 7.89
C LEU A 2 -10.10 4.60 7.40
N VAL A 3 -10.31 4.46 6.10
CA VAL A 3 -11.62 4.65 5.46
C VAL A 3 -12.12 3.28 4.98
N LEU A 4 -13.28 2.90 5.49
CA LEU A 4 -14.00 1.71 5.06
C LEU A 4 -15.11 2.08 4.08
N ASN A 5 -15.39 1.18 3.15
CA ASN A 5 -16.58 1.25 2.32
C ASN A 5 -17.85 0.97 3.15
N ALA A 6 -19.01 1.19 2.61
CA ALA A 6 -20.29 0.83 3.24
C ALA A 6 -20.36 -0.67 3.62
N THR A 7 -19.64 -1.52 2.92
CA THR A 7 -19.48 -2.97 3.15
C THR A 7 -18.38 -3.35 4.16
N PHE A 8 -17.82 -2.39 4.90
CA PHE A 8 -16.66 -2.57 5.80
C PHE A 8 -15.34 -2.97 5.12
N GLU A 9 -15.29 -2.96 3.80
CA GLU A 9 -14.06 -3.20 3.05
C GLU A 9 -13.10 -2.00 3.17
N PRO A 10 -11.83 -2.19 3.54
CA PRO A 10 -10.88 -1.09 3.64
C PRO A 10 -10.50 -0.58 2.25
N ILE A 11 -10.71 0.70 2.00
CA ILE A 11 -10.51 1.28 0.66
C ILE A 11 -9.40 2.33 0.59
N ASN A 12 -9.16 3.05 1.69
CA ASN A 12 -8.18 4.15 1.66
C ASN A 12 -7.73 4.57 3.06
N VAL A 13 -6.74 5.45 3.09
CA VAL A 13 -6.30 6.19 4.28
C VAL A 13 -6.41 7.68 4.01
N CYS A 14 -6.99 8.43 4.93
CA CYS A 14 -7.08 9.88 4.80
C CYS A 14 -6.54 10.61 6.05
N SER A 15 -6.33 11.92 5.91
CA SER A 15 -5.98 12.78 7.05
C SER A 15 -7.13 12.88 8.05
N VAL A 16 -6.84 13.18 9.31
CA VAL A 16 -7.85 13.44 10.36
C VAL A 16 -8.80 14.55 9.92
N ARG A 17 -8.26 15.64 9.37
CA ARG A 17 -9.08 16.76 8.84
C ARG A 17 -10.10 16.29 7.81
N ARG A 18 -9.69 15.45 6.85
CA ARG A 18 -10.59 14.93 5.83
C ARG A 18 -11.66 14.03 6.43
N ALA A 19 -11.30 13.17 7.38
CA ALA A 19 -12.24 12.31 8.09
C ALA A 19 -13.30 13.13 8.83
N VAL A 20 -12.89 14.15 9.59
CA VAL A 20 -13.82 15.05 10.30
C VAL A 20 -14.80 15.74 9.33
N VAL A 21 -14.30 16.23 8.18
CA VAL A 21 -15.18 16.84 7.17
C VAL A 21 -16.22 15.85 6.65
N LEU A 22 -15.84 14.57 6.45
CA LEU A 22 -16.78 13.53 6.01
C LEU A 22 -17.84 13.22 7.07
N LEU A 23 -17.45 13.16 8.36
CA LEU A 23 -18.35 12.96 9.49
C LEU A 23 -19.34 14.13 9.63
N LEU A 24 -18.87 15.37 9.62
CA LEU A 24 -19.71 16.56 9.74
C LEU A 24 -20.68 16.71 8.55
N LYS A 25 -20.34 16.22 7.38
CA LYS A 25 -21.21 16.21 6.20
C LYS A 25 -22.13 14.99 6.15
N ALA A 26 -22.19 14.17 7.18
CA ALA A 26 -22.95 12.91 7.23
C ALA A 26 -22.64 11.96 6.04
N LYS A 27 -21.45 12.07 5.44
CA LYS A 27 -20.99 11.16 4.36
C LYS A 27 -20.26 9.93 4.88
N ALA A 28 -19.91 9.94 6.16
CA ALA A 28 -19.30 8.82 6.87
C ALA A 28 -19.81 8.78 8.31
N GLU A 29 -19.68 7.63 8.92
CA GLU A 29 -19.90 7.44 10.36
C GLU A 29 -18.58 7.07 11.06
N LEU A 30 -18.49 7.36 12.34
CA LEU A 30 -17.36 7.00 13.18
C LEU A 30 -17.47 5.54 13.63
N VAL A 31 -16.49 4.72 13.25
CA VAL A 31 -16.44 3.29 13.63
C VAL A 31 -15.50 3.09 14.83
N GLU A 32 -14.31 3.65 14.76
CA GLU A 32 -13.32 3.56 15.86
C GLU A 32 -12.78 4.94 16.23
N ARG A 33 -12.70 5.17 17.54
CA ARG A 33 -12.13 6.39 18.12
C ARG A 33 -10.62 6.26 18.31
N GLY A 34 -9.89 7.33 18.07
CA GLY A 34 -8.50 7.44 18.47
C GLY A 34 -8.35 7.78 19.95
N ARG A 35 -7.11 7.82 20.43
CA ARG A 35 -6.79 8.07 21.84
C ARG A 35 -7.06 9.50 22.31
N TRP A 36 -7.07 10.46 21.39
CA TRP A 36 -7.12 11.90 21.69
C TRP A 36 -8.41 12.49 21.17
N GLU A 37 -8.87 13.54 21.80
CA GLU A 37 -9.96 14.37 21.33
C GLU A 37 -9.45 15.54 20.48
N LEU A 38 -10.33 16.04 19.63
CA LEU A 38 -10.09 17.23 18.83
C LEU A 38 -10.91 18.36 19.44
N HIS A 39 -10.23 19.40 19.84
CA HIS A 39 -10.85 20.59 20.43
C HIS A 39 -10.94 21.71 19.40
N SER A 40 -12.08 22.38 19.34
CA SER A 40 -12.29 23.65 18.67
C SER A 40 -12.89 24.65 19.66
N GLU A 41 -13.00 25.91 19.29
CA GLU A 41 -13.57 26.94 20.18
C GLU A 41 -14.95 26.59 20.75
N LYS A 42 -15.76 25.84 20.01
CA LYS A 42 -17.17 25.54 20.34
C LYS A 42 -17.50 24.09 20.53
N THR A 43 -16.59 23.17 20.20
CA THR A 43 -16.93 21.75 20.14
C THR A 43 -15.72 20.86 20.40
N THR A 44 -15.94 19.81 21.15
CA THR A 44 -14.99 18.70 21.31
C THR A 44 -15.49 17.49 20.53
N LEU A 45 -14.65 16.93 19.68
CA LEU A 45 -14.96 15.79 18.84
C LEU A 45 -13.99 14.65 19.12
N ALA A 46 -14.49 13.42 19.15
CA ALA A 46 -13.64 12.26 19.19
C ALA A 46 -12.77 12.21 17.92
N ARG A 47 -11.45 12.10 18.08
CA ARG A 47 -10.55 11.91 16.93
C ARG A 47 -10.87 10.59 16.23
N PRO A 48 -11.21 10.60 14.94
CA PRO A 48 -11.49 9.37 14.24
C PRO A 48 -10.20 8.55 14.01
N ALA A 49 -10.25 7.24 14.28
CA ALA A 49 -9.24 6.27 13.90
C ALA A 49 -9.69 5.49 12.67
N VAL A 50 -10.97 5.10 12.63
CA VAL A 50 -11.62 4.40 11.52
C VAL A 50 -12.97 5.06 11.25
N ILE A 51 -13.28 5.32 9.99
CA ILE A 51 -14.57 5.80 9.51
C ILE A 51 -15.11 4.87 8.42
N ARG A 52 -16.44 4.75 8.33
CA ARG A 52 -17.13 4.01 7.28
C ARG A 52 -17.95 4.98 6.42
N LEU A 53 -17.88 4.84 5.12
CA LEU A 53 -18.72 5.64 4.20
C LEU A 53 -20.19 5.19 4.29
N MET A 54 -21.10 6.13 4.24
CA MET A 54 -22.54 5.85 4.26
C MET A 54 -23.03 5.27 2.93
N SER A 55 -22.38 5.62 1.82
CA SER A 55 -22.70 5.11 0.49
C SER A 55 -21.58 4.22 -0.01
N TYR A 56 -21.95 3.16 -0.74
CA TYR A 56 -20.97 2.31 -1.40
C TYR A 56 -20.21 3.08 -2.49
N VAL A 57 -18.90 2.99 -2.45
CA VAL A 57 -18.01 3.55 -3.48
C VAL A 57 -17.40 2.40 -4.25
N HIS A 58 -17.64 2.38 -5.56
CA HIS A 58 -16.94 1.46 -6.43
C HIS A 58 -15.46 1.81 -6.50
N VAL A 59 -14.63 0.96 -5.92
CA VAL A 59 -13.17 1.09 -6.05
C VAL A 59 -12.76 0.30 -7.29
N PRO A 60 -12.31 0.98 -8.36
CA PRO A 60 -11.85 0.27 -9.55
C PRO A 60 -10.75 -0.72 -9.14
N ARG A 61 -10.93 -1.98 -9.51
CA ARG A 61 -9.93 -3.04 -9.26
C ARG A 61 -8.69 -2.86 -10.14
N ASP A 62 -8.71 -1.90 -11.05
CA ASP A 62 -7.60 -1.51 -11.92
C ASP A 62 -6.45 -0.86 -11.14
N ALA A 63 -5.80 -1.68 -10.32
CA ALA A 63 -4.54 -1.30 -9.71
C ALA A 63 -3.44 -1.04 -10.77
N HIS A 64 -3.66 -1.43 -12.03
CA HIS A 64 -2.81 -1.09 -13.17
C HIS A 64 -2.67 0.42 -13.39
N GLN A 65 -3.73 1.19 -13.12
CA GLN A 65 -3.72 2.65 -13.25
C GLN A 65 -3.02 3.36 -12.07
N ARG A 66 -2.74 2.65 -10.98
CA ARG A 66 -2.04 3.25 -9.83
C ARG A 66 -0.56 3.40 -10.14
N LYS A 67 -0.07 4.62 -9.97
CA LYS A 67 1.34 4.98 -10.18
C LYS A 67 2.28 4.03 -9.42
N ILE A 68 3.22 3.44 -10.13
CA ILE A 68 4.27 2.63 -9.54
C ILE A 68 5.22 3.53 -8.77
N THR A 69 5.34 3.30 -7.47
CA THR A 69 6.31 3.97 -6.60
C THR A 69 7.21 2.94 -5.94
N ARG A 70 8.45 3.31 -5.63
CA ARG A 70 9.39 2.43 -4.92
C ARG A 70 8.76 1.83 -3.65
N ARG A 71 8.04 2.65 -2.91
CA ARG A 71 7.39 2.28 -1.65
C ARG A 71 6.28 1.26 -1.85
N ALA A 72 5.48 1.42 -2.92
CA ALA A 72 4.42 0.49 -3.26
C ALA A 72 4.98 -0.87 -3.74
N VAL A 73 6.09 -0.86 -4.50
CA VAL A 73 6.80 -2.10 -4.88
C VAL A 73 7.33 -2.81 -3.63
N PHE A 74 7.97 -2.08 -2.71
CA PHE A 74 8.49 -2.68 -1.48
C PHE A 74 7.36 -3.25 -0.60
N ALA A 75 6.25 -2.53 -0.44
CA ALA A 75 5.11 -3.00 0.33
C ALA A 75 4.48 -4.26 -0.29
N ARG A 76 4.33 -4.32 -1.62
CA ARG A 76 3.86 -5.50 -2.33
C ARG A 76 4.74 -6.72 -2.10
N ASP A 77 6.06 -6.50 -2.09
CA ASP A 77 7.07 -7.55 -1.99
C ASP A 77 7.49 -7.83 -0.52
N GLY A 78 6.68 -7.36 0.46
CA GLY A 78 6.91 -7.62 1.88
C GLY A 78 8.20 -7.02 2.41
N TRP A 79 8.67 -5.90 1.82
CA TRP A 79 9.94 -5.25 2.18
C TRP A 79 11.13 -6.20 2.13
N THR A 80 11.14 -7.12 1.15
CA THR A 80 12.18 -8.13 0.96
C THR A 80 12.68 -8.15 -0.48
N CYS A 81 13.96 -8.39 -0.66
CA CYS A 81 14.56 -8.64 -1.96
C CYS A 81 13.96 -9.91 -2.58
N GLN A 82 13.39 -9.81 -3.76
CA GLN A 82 12.77 -10.96 -4.43
C GLN A 82 13.79 -11.98 -4.97
N TYR A 83 15.08 -11.67 -4.95
CA TYR A 83 16.12 -12.61 -5.36
C TYR A 83 16.72 -13.36 -4.17
N CYS A 84 17.10 -12.69 -3.09
CA CYS A 84 17.81 -13.32 -1.97
C CYS A 84 17.06 -13.27 -0.62
N GLY A 85 15.95 -12.53 -0.51
CA GLY A 85 15.20 -12.38 0.74
C GLY A 85 15.74 -11.33 1.72
N SER A 86 16.86 -10.65 1.40
CA SER A 86 17.38 -9.57 2.25
C SER A 86 16.38 -8.41 2.40
N ARG A 87 16.36 -7.80 3.59
CA ARG A 87 15.53 -6.62 3.90
C ARG A 87 16.30 -5.31 3.88
N SER A 88 17.60 -5.36 3.66
CA SER A 88 18.48 -4.19 3.69
C SER A 88 18.77 -3.66 2.29
N ASN A 89 19.04 -2.34 2.21
CA ASN A 89 19.44 -1.65 0.98
C ASN A 89 18.54 -1.95 -0.24
N LEU A 90 17.22 -1.89 -0.01
CA LEU A 90 16.25 -2.18 -1.06
C LEU A 90 16.22 -1.09 -2.14
N THR A 91 16.16 -1.54 -3.36
CA THR A 91 16.00 -0.79 -4.60
C THR A 91 14.95 -1.46 -5.47
N VAL A 92 14.64 -0.87 -6.60
CA VAL A 92 13.69 -1.43 -7.57
C VAL A 92 14.49 -1.94 -8.77
N ASP A 93 14.15 -3.15 -9.24
CA ASP A 93 14.73 -3.77 -10.41
C ASP A 93 13.66 -4.13 -11.44
N HIS A 94 14.01 -3.99 -12.73
CA HIS A 94 13.21 -4.53 -13.83
C HIS A 94 13.62 -5.97 -14.10
N VAL A 95 12.72 -6.91 -13.95
CA VAL A 95 13.00 -8.35 -14.18
C VAL A 95 13.54 -8.56 -15.60
N ILE A 96 12.82 -8.06 -16.59
CA ILE A 96 13.32 -7.88 -17.96
C ILE A 96 13.88 -6.46 -18.05
N PRO A 97 15.18 -6.27 -18.30
CA PRO A 97 15.77 -4.94 -18.40
C PRO A 97 15.11 -4.07 -19.47
N ARG A 98 15.06 -2.77 -19.24
CA ARG A 98 14.50 -1.81 -20.20
C ARG A 98 15.23 -1.83 -21.55
N SER A 99 16.54 -1.99 -21.53
CA SER A 99 17.39 -2.15 -22.73
C SER A 99 17.04 -3.40 -23.56
N LYS A 100 16.33 -4.37 -22.95
CA LYS A 100 15.86 -5.60 -23.58
C LYS A 100 14.33 -5.64 -23.78
N GLY A 101 13.71 -4.45 -23.86
CA GLY A 101 12.27 -4.30 -24.08
C GLY A 101 11.38 -4.46 -22.87
N GLY A 102 11.95 -4.53 -21.66
CA GLY A 102 11.17 -4.61 -20.41
C GLY A 102 10.40 -3.33 -20.15
N SER A 103 9.10 -3.47 -19.86
CA SER A 103 8.22 -2.35 -19.51
C SER A 103 8.35 -1.97 -18.04
N SER A 104 8.01 -0.72 -17.72
CA SER A 104 7.85 -0.25 -16.32
C SER A 104 6.42 -0.55 -15.86
N SER A 105 6.07 -1.83 -15.74
CA SER A 105 4.77 -2.32 -15.28
C SER A 105 4.89 -3.10 -13.97
N TRP A 106 3.78 -3.29 -13.29
CA TRP A 106 3.73 -4.07 -12.05
C TRP A 106 4.21 -5.51 -12.21
N GLU A 107 4.04 -6.08 -13.40
CA GLU A 107 4.41 -7.45 -13.76
C GLU A 107 5.89 -7.60 -14.12
N ASN A 108 6.61 -6.48 -14.26
CA ASN A 108 8.03 -6.49 -14.61
C ASN A 108 8.94 -5.82 -13.57
N ILE A 109 8.40 -5.29 -12.48
CA ILE A 109 9.17 -4.57 -11.46
C ILE A 109 9.12 -5.35 -10.15
N VAL A 110 10.29 -5.50 -9.48
CA VAL A 110 10.41 -6.18 -8.18
C VAL A 110 11.29 -5.39 -7.21
N ALA A 111 11.09 -5.63 -5.90
CA ALA A 111 12.03 -5.20 -4.89
C ALA A 111 13.30 -6.06 -4.97
N SER A 112 14.44 -5.41 -5.03
CA SER A 112 15.77 -6.04 -5.06
C SER A 112 16.72 -5.32 -4.10
N CYS A 113 17.58 -6.02 -3.39
CA CYS A 113 18.67 -5.33 -2.69
C CYS A 113 19.74 -4.83 -3.67
N ALA A 114 20.46 -3.78 -3.31
CA ALA A 114 21.48 -3.18 -4.18
C ALA A 114 22.54 -4.18 -4.66
N PRO A 115 23.03 -5.14 -3.83
CA PRO A 115 23.95 -6.19 -4.32
C PRO A 115 23.33 -7.08 -5.41
N CYS A 116 22.09 -7.55 -5.22
CA CYS A 116 21.42 -8.39 -6.22
C CYS A 116 21.15 -7.61 -7.50
N ASN A 117 20.70 -6.35 -7.39
CA ASN A 117 20.45 -5.50 -8.54
C ASN A 117 21.71 -5.29 -9.37
N ARG A 118 22.85 -4.95 -8.74
CA ARG A 118 24.15 -4.84 -9.42
C ARG A 118 24.61 -6.17 -10.03
N ARG A 119 24.45 -7.28 -9.29
CA ARG A 119 24.81 -8.62 -9.79
C ARG A 119 24.00 -9.01 -11.01
N LYS A 120 22.71 -8.72 -11.04
CA LYS A 120 21.84 -8.98 -12.20
C LYS A 120 22.20 -8.06 -13.36
N GLY A 121 22.35 -6.77 -13.09
CA GLY A 121 22.66 -5.75 -14.11
C GLY A 121 21.67 -5.79 -15.26
N ASP A 122 22.18 -5.66 -16.46
CA ASP A 122 21.41 -5.65 -17.73
C ASP A 122 21.17 -7.05 -18.31
N ARG A 123 21.20 -8.09 -17.49
CA ARG A 123 20.99 -9.48 -17.93
C ARG A 123 19.55 -9.93 -17.69
N LEU A 124 19.06 -10.77 -18.59
CA LEU A 124 17.79 -11.48 -18.35
C LEU A 124 17.93 -12.42 -17.14
N PRO A 125 16.82 -12.77 -16.44
CA PRO A 125 16.87 -13.69 -15.30
C PRO A 125 17.64 -14.98 -15.56
N ARG A 126 17.40 -15.61 -16.71
CA ARG A 126 18.12 -16.84 -17.13
C ARG A 126 19.63 -16.61 -17.28
N GLN A 127 20.01 -15.48 -17.89
CA GLN A 127 21.44 -15.15 -18.10
C GLN A 127 22.18 -14.83 -16.80
N ALA A 128 21.44 -14.28 -15.82
CA ALA A 128 21.99 -13.95 -14.51
C ALA A 128 21.95 -15.14 -13.53
N GLY A 129 21.22 -16.20 -13.84
CA GLY A 129 20.92 -17.27 -12.91
C GLY A 129 20.10 -16.80 -11.71
N MET A 130 19.26 -15.78 -11.93
CA MET A 130 18.52 -15.09 -10.86
C MET A 130 17.06 -14.99 -11.24
N HIS A 131 16.19 -15.65 -10.48
CA HIS A 131 14.75 -15.59 -10.67
C HIS A 131 14.09 -14.95 -9.44
N PRO A 132 13.06 -14.11 -9.63
CA PRO A 132 12.27 -13.63 -8.50
C PRO A 132 11.61 -14.81 -7.76
N ARG A 133 11.57 -14.76 -6.44
CA ARG A 133 10.93 -15.78 -5.57
C ARG A 133 9.44 -15.93 -5.86
N HIS A 134 8.82 -14.81 -6.22
CA HIS A 134 7.43 -14.74 -6.64
C HIS A 134 7.35 -13.97 -7.95
N ALA A 135 6.48 -14.42 -8.85
CA ALA A 135 6.20 -13.67 -10.08
C ALA A 135 5.64 -12.29 -9.71
N PRO A 136 6.20 -11.19 -10.26
CA PRO A 136 5.68 -9.86 -10.00
C PRO A 136 4.25 -9.77 -10.55
N ARG A 137 3.39 -9.13 -9.76
CA ARG A 137 1.97 -8.97 -10.07
C ARG A 137 1.47 -7.62 -9.63
N VAL A 138 0.32 -7.22 -10.14
CA VAL A 138 -0.39 -6.03 -9.68
C VAL A 138 -0.73 -6.17 -8.20
N PRO A 139 -0.41 -5.17 -7.36
CA PRO A 139 -0.70 -5.24 -5.93
C PRO A 139 -2.20 -5.15 -5.65
N ARG A 140 -2.65 -5.79 -4.59
CA ARG A 140 -4.00 -5.61 -4.06
C ARG A 140 -4.16 -4.20 -3.46
N ALA A 141 -5.41 -3.75 -3.30
CA ALA A 141 -5.72 -2.42 -2.76
C ALA A 141 -5.12 -2.18 -1.36
N GLU A 142 -5.06 -3.20 -0.53
CA GLU A 142 -4.54 -3.15 0.84
C GLU A 142 -3.06 -2.76 0.89
N VAL A 143 -2.28 -3.08 -0.13
CA VAL A 143 -0.87 -2.67 -0.25
C VAL A 143 -0.72 -1.15 -0.14
N PHE A 144 -1.66 -0.40 -0.71
CA PHE A 144 -1.63 1.06 -0.68
C PHE A 144 -1.98 1.63 0.70
N ILE A 145 -2.73 0.89 1.53
CA ILE A 145 -2.96 1.23 2.93
C ILE A 145 -1.65 1.12 3.73
N HIS A 146 -0.89 0.04 3.52
CA HIS A 146 0.44 -0.13 4.12
C HIS A 146 1.45 0.91 3.64
N VAL A 147 1.33 1.36 2.38
CA VAL A 147 2.15 2.46 1.85
C VAL A 147 1.83 3.77 2.54
N ALA A 148 0.55 4.06 2.78
CA ALA A 148 0.10 5.30 3.42
C ALA A 148 0.38 5.32 4.93
N SER A 149 0.41 4.15 5.58
CA SER A 149 0.67 4.01 7.02
C SER A 149 1.65 2.86 7.28
N PRO A 150 2.96 3.15 7.37
CA PRO A 150 3.99 2.12 7.59
C PRO A 150 3.84 1.34 8.89
N SER A 151 3.35 2.01 9.94
CA SER A 151 2.93 1.39 11.18
C SER A 151 1.41 1.32 11.21
N ILE A 152 0.86 0.11 11.14
CA ILE A 152 -0.59 -0.10 11.21
C ILE A 152 -1.07 0.10 12.65
N PRO A 153 -1.92 1.10 12.92
CA PRO A 153 -2.51 1.29 14.24
C PRO A 153 -3.29 0.05 14.69
N ALA A 154 -3.31 -0.22 16.00
CA ALA A 154 -4.03 -1.38 16.54
C ALA A 154 -5.51 -1.39 16.14
N ALA A 155 -6.17 -0.22 16.16
CA ALA A 155 -7.57 -0.06 15.77
C ALA A 155 -7.89 -0.44 14.30
N TRP A 156 -6.87 -0.55 13.43
CA TRP A 156 -7.10 -0.90 12.01
C TRP A 156 -6.98 -2.40 11.74
N ARG A 157 -6.32 -3.15 12.64
CA ARG A 157 -5.91 -4.54 12.38
C ARG A 157 -7.07 -5.46 12.05
N GLN A 158 -8.20 -5.27 12.73
CA GLN A 158 -9.40 -6.10 12.54
C GLN A 158 -10.07 -5.88 11.16
N TYR A 159 -9.80 -4.76 10.50
CA TYR A 159 -10.35 -4.42 9.17
C TYR A 159 -9.40 -4.75 8.03
N LEU A 160 -8.16 -5.10 8.33
CA LEU A 160 -7.16 -5.43 7.31
C LEU A 160 -7.01 -6.95 7.26
N PRO A 161 -6.97 -7.54 6.04
CA PRO A 161 -6.67 -8.96 5.90
C PRO A 161 -5.31 -9.25 6.55
N GLN A 162 -5.23 -10.33 7.28
CA GLN A 162 -3.96 -10.79 7.84
C GLN A 162 -3.00 -11.04 6.68
N ALA A 163 -1.79 -10.49 6.79
CA ALA A 163 -0.74 -10.76 5.82
C ALA A 163 -0.44 -12.26 5.82
N ALA A 164 -0.77 -12.93 4.72
CA ALA A 164 -0.39 -14.32 4.51
C ALA A 164 1.11 -14.45 4.27
#